data_6fcd91606385900d5c0001c1ff92e04c
#
_entry.id   6fcd91606385900d5c0001c1ff92e04c
#
_cell.length_a   1.000
_cell.length_b   1.000
_cell.length_c   1.000
_cell.angle_alpha   90.00
_cell.angle_beta   90.00
_cell.angle_gamma   90.00
#
_symmetry.space_group_name_H-M   'P 1'
#
loop_
_entity.id
_entity.type
_entity.pdbx_description
1 polymer ?
#
loop_
_entity_poly.entity_id
_entity_poly.type
_entity_poly.pdbx_seq_one_letter_code
_entity_poly.pdbx_strand_id
1 'polypeptide(L)'
;MMLIRIIIMLLIALFVESRQEAFGQTTDTLSLSDKVIRTASFATGFRGEIWQNPALYYYYTPYIWTRLDVNGAYHDKGKASLKQEGDKDTRIGVDVNSFVILSERDRVFGSAGYRSEKQENVLWNENIDWKLIAPYVTGDSIGGFLKGETYYFNGGYASESGSWTWGITGGYRAFHNYRDKDPRPRNTASDLSFALGAGYRLGTYRLGVSVDFRLYQQKSEISFLADKGSTSVYHMLGLGMDYVRFAGNQTGTKHQGIRWGGSIGILPVDTEKGISATVSIDRMSMDKKLSNANNLTLLELNTTDLKGNVTWMRELQQAEHLAVKLDAGYIVRKGMENIYGEAGGSSYGALISTSPGMKVTNSRIAVSGLWEKLLTDKGVWGGAIVPNIIYHRLETDYNAVSRFVHLSVLESSLRARLLYQKRLLRLTAEANGGYYANLSAEYSLPGLNTAKSSAQTLLANIDYLSDSYSMVGIRLQGDYPIMKQYNL
;
A
#
# COMPACT_ATOMS: atom_id res chain seq x y z
N MET A 1 -0.84 1.21 27.61
CA MET A 1 -0.48 2.56 28.09
C MET A 1 0.99 2.71 28.48
N MET A 2 1.61 1.78 29.20
CA MET A 2 3.02 1.89 29.63
C MET A 2 4.00 1.83 28.44
N LEU A 3 3.77 0.96 27.43
CA LEU A 3 4.60 0.83 26.25
C LEU A 3 4.61 2.10 25.37
N ILE A 4 3.47 2.77 25.25
CA ILE A 4 3.33 4.04 24.49
C ILE A 4 4.15 5.15 25.15
N ARG A 5 4.14 5.22 26.50
CA ARG A 5 4.98 6.19 27.24
C ARG A 5 6.47 5.90 27.06
N ILE A 6 6.88 4.64 27.00
CA ILE A 6 8.27 4.23 26.76
C ILE A 6 8.69 4.58 25.33
N ILE A 7 7.85 4.36 24.34
CA ILE A 7 8.12 4.71 22.93
C ILE A 7 8.20 6.22 22.75
N ILE A 8 7.31 6.98 23.38
CA ILE A 8 7.34 8.46 23.37
C ILE A 8 8.61 8.97 24.07
N MET A 9 8.99 8.39 25.22
CA MET A 9 10.24 8.73 25.91
C MET A 9 11.48 8.37 25.08
N LEU A 10 11.49 7.22 24.40
CA LEU A 10 12.58 6.84 23.49
C LEU A 10 12.68 7.77 22.27
N LEU A 11 11.54 8.17 21.69
CA LEU A 11 11.52 9.16 20.62
C LEU A 11 11.99 10.55 21.10
N ILE A 12 11.59 10.97 22.29
CA ILE A 12 12.06 12.21 22.92
C ILE A 12 13.55 12.12 23.27
N ALA A 13 14.03 10.99 23.77
CA ALA A 13 15.45 10.75 24.06
C ALA A 13 16.32 10.77 22.80
N LEU A 14 15.86 10.14 21.71
CA LEU A 14 16.52 10.21 20.40
C LEU A 14 16.53 11.66 19.85
N PHE A 15 15.51 12.46 20.13
CA PHE A 15 15.47 13.88 19.75
C PHE A 15 16.38 14.76 20.63
N VAL A 16 16.61 14.38 21.88
CA VAL A 16 17.44 15.13 22.84
C VAL A 16 18.93 14.79 22.68
N GLU A 17 19.27 13.52 22.40
CA GLU A 17 20.66 13.13 22.13
C GLU A 17 21.19 13.59 20.76
N SER A 18 20.32 13.92 19.79
CA SER A 18 20.74 14.50 18.51
C SER A 18 21.26 15.95 18.61
N ARG A 19 21.37 16.53 19.82
CA ARG A 19 22.03 17.82 20.07
C ARG A 19 23.56 17.74 20.16
N GLN A 20 24.17 16.56 20.08
CA GLN A 20 25.62 16.48 19.95
C GLN A 20 26.01 16.65 18.49
N GLU A 21 26.55 17.82 18.20
CA GLU A 21 27.37 18.25 17.06
C GLU A 21 27.20 17.39 15.79
N ALA A 22 26.32 17.84 14.90
CA ALA A 22 26.31 17.38 13.51
C ALA A 22 27.65 17.79 12.86
N PHE A 23 28.64 16.92 12.93
CA PHE A 23 29.85 17.01 12.14
C PHE A 23 29.45 16.91 10.66
N GLY A 24 29.74 17.94 9.92
CA GLY A 24 29.58 18.01 8.47
C GLY A 24 28.31 18.75 8.00
N GLN A 25 28.12 19.99 8.44
CA GLN A 25 27.20 20.90 7.76
C GLN A 25 27.71 21.20 6.36
N THR A 26 27.26 20.44 5.36
CA THR A 26 27.10 21.05 4.04
C THR A 26 26.15 22.23 4.25
N THR A 27 26.56 23.43 3.92
CA THR A 27 25.74 24.65 4.03
C THR A 27 24.49 24.46 3.19
N ASP A 28 23.43 24.01 3.85
CA ASP A 28 22.11 23.85 3.24
C ASP A 28 21.54 25.27 3.05
N THR A 29 21.70 25.80 1.85
CA THR A 29 21.32 27.16 1.48
C THR A 29 19.83 27.35 1.23
N LEU A 30 19.05 26.23 1.21
CA LEU A 30 17.63 26.30 0.95
C LEU A 30 16.85 26.78 2.17
N SER A 31 15.95 27.73 1.96
CA SER A 31 15.01 28.16 2.99
C SER A 31 14.08 27.02 3.38
N LEU A 32 13.53 27.04 4.61
CA LEU A 32 12.53 26.07 5.04
C LEU A 32 11.32 26.04 4.07
N SER A 33 10.92 27.22 3.58
CA SER A 33 9.84 27.33 2.59
C SER A 33 10.15 26.56 1.31
N ASP A 34 11.38 26.68 0.79
CA ASP A 34 11.80 25.99 -0.44
C ASP A 34 11.85 24.48 -0.24
N LYS A 35 12.35 24.01 0.90
CA LYS A 35 12.34 22.58 1.25
C LYS A 35 10.91 22.01 1.25
N VAL A 36 9.97 22.72 1.87
CA VAL A 36 8.55 22.29 1.90
C VAL A 36 7.96 22.26 0.50
N ILE A 37 8.25 23.25 -0.35
CA ILE A 37 7.80 23.29 -1.75
C ILE A 37 8.37 22.10 -2.53
N ARG A 38 9.67 21.87 -2.45
CA ARG A 38 10.35 20.78 -3.16
C ARG A 38 9.91 19.39 -2.67
N THR A 39 9.72 19.23 -1.37
CA THR A 39 9.19 17.96 -0.80
C THR A 39 7.76 17.68 -1.26
N ALA A 40 6.98 18.71 -1.57
CA ALA A 40 5.62 18.59 -2.08
C ALA A 40 5.54 18.55 -3.63
N SER A 41 6.68 18.61 -4.34
CA SER A 41 6.74 18.56 -5.81
C SER A 41 6.20 17.25 -6.36
N PHE A 42 5.38 17.35 -7.40
CA PHE A 42 4.93 16.18 -8.15
C PHE A 42 6.06 15.55 -8.96
N ALA A 43 7.03 16.34 -9.45
CA ALA A 43 8.16 15.83 -10.21
C ALA A 43 8.98 14.79 -9.45
N THR A 44 9.22 15.00 -8.14
CA THR A 44 9.90 14.02 -7.28
C THR A 44 9.11 12.71 -7.19
N GLY A 45 7.79 12.80 -6.97
CA GLY A 45 6.90 11.64 -6.88
C GLY A 45 6.69 10.94 -8.23
N PHE A 46 6.88 11.63 -9.35
CA PHE A 46 6.68 11.09 -10.69
C PHE A 46 7.66 9.96 -11.04
N ARG A 47 8.84 9.94 -10.40
CA ARG A 47 9.84 8.87 -10.49
C ARG A 47 9.70 7.81 -9.40
N GLY A 48 8.57 7.75 -8.67
CA GLY A 48 8.38 7.04 -7.41
C GLY A 48 8.97 5.64 -7.31
N GLU A 49 8.85 4.81 -8.34
CA GLU A 49 9.31 3.42 -8.32
C GLU A 49 10.82 3.26 -8.17
N ILE A 50 11.63 4.18 -8.73
CA ILE A 50 13.10 4.12 -8.67
C ILE A 50 13.61 4.29 -7.23
N TRP A 51 12.85 5.02 -6.39
CA TRP A 51 13.19 5.29 -5.01
C TRP A 51 12.97 4.12 -4.07
N GLN A 52 12.38 3.02 -4.54
CA GLN A 52 12.27 1.77 -3.77
C GLN A 52 13.63 1.05 -3.65
N ASN A 53 14.58 1.32 -4.55
CA ASN A 53 15.95 0.84 -4.40
C ASN A 53 16.69 1.65 -3.33
N PRO A 54 17.12 1.04 -2.21
CA PRO A 54 17.76 1.77 -1.12
C PRO A 54 19.07 2.48 -1.51
N ALA A 55 19.81 1.96 -2.48
CA ALA A 55 21.02 2.63 -2.98
C ALA A 55 20.68 3.88 -3.80
N LEU A 56 19.65 3.82 -4.65
CA LEU A 56 19.24 4.96 -5.45
C LEU A 56 18.51 6.03 -4.61
N TYR A 57 17.92 5.64 -3.48
CA TYR A 57 17.30 6.56 -2.53
C TYR A 57 18.32 7.56 -1.93
N TYR A 58 19.62 7.27 -1.98
CA TYR A 58 20.71 8.21 -1.67
C TYR A 58 20.54 9.55 -2.40
N TYR A 59 20.03 9.52 -3.64
CA TYR A 59 19.87 10.68 -4.53
C TYR A 59 18.47 11.30 -4.48
N TYR A 60 17.63 10.89 -3.52
CA TYR A 60 16.22 11.32 -3.42
C TYR A 60 16.09 12.83 -3.23
N THR A 61 16.90 13.42 -2.36
CA THR A 61 16.91 14.87 -2.10
C THR A 61 18.29 15.35 -1.67
N PRO A 62 18.70 16.58 -2.05
CA PRO A 62 19.98 17.16 -1.65
C PRO A 62 19.92 17.90 -0.30
N TYR A 63 18.81 17.86 0.45
CA TYR A 63 18.63 18.59 1.70
C TYR A 63 18.08 17.72 2.82
N ILE A 64 18.37 18.12 4.06
CA ILE A 64 17.86 17.47 5.27
C ILE A 64 16.44 17.96 5.54
N TRP A 65 15.55 17.03 5.90
CA TRP A 65 14.21 17.35 6.34
C TRP A 65 13.65 16.29 7.30
N THR A 66 12.79 16.73 8.20
CA THR A 66 11.95 15.87 9.01
C THR A 66 10.54 16.45 9.00
N ARG A 67 9.55 15.61 8.78
CA ARG A 67 8.14 15.99 8.74
C ARG A 67 7.34 15.15 9.71
N LEU A 68 6.57 15.82 10.55
CA LEU A 68 5.55 15.23 11.41
C LEU A 68 4.18 15.57 10.83
N ASP A 69 3.39 14.56 10.53
CA ASP A 69 2.02 14.71 10.05
C ASP A 69 1.05 14.16 11.10
N VAL A 70 0.07 14.96 11.48
CA VAL A 70 -1.11 14.50 12.22
C VAL A 70 -2.29 14.58 11.26
N ASN A 71 -2.96 13.47 11.07
CA ASN A 71 -4.01 13.37 10.05
C ASN A 71 -5.28 12.72 10.61
N GLY A 72 -6.41 13.13 10.06
CA GLY A 72 -7.70 12.54 10.29
C GLY A 72 -8.44 12.41 8.97
N ALA A 73 -9.16 11.32 8.77
CA ALA A 73 -9.96 11.10 7.58
C ALA A 73 -11.29 10.43 7.95
N TYR A 74 -12.33 10.84 7.30
CA TYR A 74 -13.63 10.19 7.31
C TYR A 74 -14.08 9.97 5.89
N HIS A 75 -14.47 8.75 5.55
CA HIS A 75 -15.02 8.40 4.26
C HIS A 75 -16.39 7.75 4.45
N ASP A 76 -17.37 8.23 3.72
CA ASP A 76 -18.67 7.60 3.53
C ASP A 76 -18.84 7.31 2.03
N LYS A 77 -18.78 6.05 1.67
CA LYS A 77 -18.81 5.57 0.29
C LYS A 77 -20.23 5.19 -0.16
N GLY A 78 -21.14 5.09 0.79
CA GLY A 78 -22.51 4.63 0.54
C GLY A 78 -22.51 3.27 -0.15
N LYS A 79 -23.08 3.20 -1.37
CA LYS A 79 -23.09 1.97 -2.18
C LYS A 79 -21.80 1.72 -2.96
N ALA A 80 -20.95 2.72 -3.11
CA ALA A 80 -19.72 2.67 -3.90
C ALA A 80 -18.57 2.04 -3.10
N SER A 81 -18.74 0.80 -2.66
CA SER A 81 -17.76 0.07 -1.86
C SER A 81 -17.83 -1.43 -2.05
N LEU A 82 -16.67 -2.08 -1.96
CA LEU A 82 -16.61 -3.52 -1.77
C LEU A 82 -17.13 -3.86 -0.36
N LYS A 83 -18.06 -4.78 -0.26
CA LYS A 83 -18.70 -5.12 1.02
C LYS A 83 -17.71 -5.66 2.07
N GLN A 84 -16.60 -6.25 1.62
CA GLN A 84 -15.53 -6.73 2.50
C GLN A 84 -14.66 -5.62 3.10
N GLU A 85 -14.73 -4.41 2.54
CA GLU A 85 -14.00 -3.24 3.05
C GLU A 85 -14.91 -2.29 3.85
N GLY A 86 -16.22 -2.54 3.83
CA GLY A 86 -17.22 -1.66 4.42
C GLY A 86 -17.43 -0.37 3.62
N ASP A 87 -18.49 0.34 3.96
CA ASP A 87 -18.91 1.57 3.27
C ASP A 87 -18.48 2.86 3.99
N LYS A 88 -18.08 2.76 5.27
CA LYS A 88 -17.58 3.90 6.05
C LYS A 88 -16.25 3.56 6.71
N ASP A 89 -15.35 4.52 6.70
CA ASP A 89 -14.13 4.42 7.48
C ASP A 89 -13.75 5.76 8.14
N THR A 90 -13.30 5.66 9.38
CA THR A 90 -12.72 6.77 10.15
C THR A 90 -11.30 6.41 10.50
N ARG A 91 -10.37 7.33 10.28
CA ARG A 91 -8.95 7.15 10.57
C ARG A 91 -8.38 8.36 11.26
N ILE A 92 -7.51 8.11 12.25
CA ILE A 92 -6.67 9.12 12.88
C ILE A 92 -5.25 8.57 12.91
N GLY A 93 -4.28 9.39 12.52
CA GLY A 93 -2.89 8.95 12.44
C GLY A 93 -1.89 10.02 12.79
N VAL A 94 -0.70 9.56 13.15
CA VAL A 94 0.49 10.38 13.32
C VAL A 94 1.62 9.69 12.59
N ASP A 95 2.28 10.42 11.69
CA ASP A 95 3.35 9.91 10.85
C ASP A 95 4.57 10.82 10.96
N VAL A 96 5.75 10.25 11.15
CA VAL A 96 7.04 10.95 11.10
C VAL A 96 7.86 10.39 9.94
N ASN A 97 8.37 11.27 9.11
CA ASN A 97 9.28 10.92 8.02
C ASN A 97 10.52 11.79 8.11
N SER A 98 11.69 11.21 7.89
CA SER A 98 12.97 11.92 7.98
C SER A 98 13.94 11.46 6.90
N PHE A 99 14.72 12.42 6.40
CA PHE A 99 15.88 12.19 5.54
C PHE A 99 17.02 13.07 6.04
N VAL A 100 18.13 12.44 6.41
CA VAL A 100 19.27 13.08 7.05
C VAL A 100 20.53 12.80 6.24
N ILE A 101 21.27 13.85 5.95
CA ILE A 101 22.60 13.81 5.36
C ILE A 101 23.60 13.75 6.51
N LEU A 102 24.17 12.57 6.81
CA LEU A 102 25.12 12.40 7.90
C LEU A 102 26.53 12.90 7.53
N SER A 103 26.92 12.70 6.29
CA SER A 103 28.20 13.14 5.73
C SER A 103 28.06 13.36 4.24
N GLU A 104 29.15 13.76 3.57
CA GLU A 104 29.15 13.84 2.10
C GLU A 104 28.80 12.51 1.43
N ARG A 105 29.10 11.38 2.11
CA ARG A 105 28.93 10.03 1.57
C ARG A 105 27.72 9.29 2.12
N ASP A 106 27.14 9.72 3.24
CA ASP A 106 26.23 8.91 4.02
C ASP A 106 24.86 9.58 4.18
N ARG A 107 23.81 8.81 3.97
CA ARG A 107 22.41 9.20 4.14
C ARG A 107 21.70 8.24 5.06
N VAL A 108 20.89 8.75 5.96
CA VAL A 108 19.96 7.98 6.80
C VAL A 108 18.55 8.51 6.54
N PHE A 109 17.63 7.60 6.44
CA PHE A 109 16.23 7.95 6.21
C PHE A 109 15.32 6.97 6.94
N GLY A 110 14.10 7.40 7.22
CA GLY A 110 13.16 6.52 7.88
C GLY A 110 11.80 7.16 8.07
N SER A 111 10.89 6.32 8.51
CA SER A 111 9.54 6.71 8.87
C SER A 111 9.03 5.88 10.03
N ALA A 112 8.19 6.48 10.84
CA ALA A 112 7.45 5.80 11.91
C ALA A 112 6.04 6.35 11.95
N GLY A 113 5.07 5.56 12.33
CA GLY A 113 3.72 6.05 12.46
C GLY A 113 2.82 5.16 13.28
N TYR A 114 1.72 5.76 13.68
CA TYR A 114 0.60 5.15 14.35
C TYR A 114 -0.68 5.53 13.65
N ARG A 115 -1.58 4.57 13.48
CA ARG A 115 -2.91 4.79 12.93
C ARG A 115 -3.95 4.01 13.71
N SER A 116 -5.00 4.70 14.11
CA SER A 116 -6.25 4.10 14.62
C SER A 116 -7.30 4.20 13.52
N GLU A 117 -8.02 3.11 13.28
CA GLU A 117 -9.05 3.07 12.25
C GLU A 117 -10.29 2.34 12.72
N LYS A 118 -11.44 2.74 12.18
CA LYS A 118 -12.71 2.06 12.34
C LYS A 118 -13.36 1.93 10.97
N GLN A 119 -13.64 0.70 10.55
CA GLN A 119 -14.39 0.38 9.35
C GLN A 119 -15.80 -0.05 9.76
N GLU A 120 -16.83 0.38 9.04
CA GLU A 120 -18.23 0.05 9.34
C GLU A 120 -18.86 -0.69 8.17
N ASN A 121 -19.88 -1.51 8.49
CA ASN A 121 -20.62 -2.32 7.53
C ASN A 121 -19.75 -3.29 6.72
N VAL A 122 -18.70 -3.82 7.35
CA VAL A 122 -17.85 -4.86 6.77
C VAL A 122 -18.63 -6.17 6.74
N LEU A 123 -18.75 -6.81 5.59
CA LEU A 123 -19.45 -8.09 5.39
C LEU A 123 -18.49 -9.12 4.77
N TRP A 124 -18.61 -10.37 5.18
CA TRP A 124 -17.85 -11.50 4.63
C TRP A 124 -16.32 -11.32 4.68
N ASN A 125 -15.85 -10.58 5.68
CA ASN A 125 -14.43 -10.41 5.97
C ASN A 125 -14.21 -10.23 7.48
N GLU A 126 -13.55 -11.20 8.09
CA GLU A 126 -13.14 -11.20 9.49
C GLU A 126 -11.62 -11.02 9.66
N ASN A 127 -10.91 -10.62 8.61
CA ASN A 127 -9.46 -10.58 8.56
C ASN A 127 -8.91 -9.16 8.39
N ILE A 128 -7.62 -9.01 8.70
CA ILE A 128 -6.79 -7.87 8.31
C ILE A 128 -6.29 -8.08 6.86
N ASP A 129 -5.86 -6.98 6.23
CA ASP A 129 -5.19 -7.00 4.91
C ASP A 129 -5.96 -7.80 3.84
N TRP A 130 -7.27 -7.61 3.78
CA TRP A 130 -8.15 -8.36 2.87
C TRP A 130 -7.59 -8.45 1.44
N LYS A 131 -7.10 -7.33 0.88
CA LYS A 131 -6.52 -7.30 -0.49
C LYS A 131 -5.30 -8.19 -0.66
N LEU A 132 -4.55 -8.42 0.41
CA LEU A 132 -3.36 -9.27 0.38
C LEU A 132 -3.72 -10.75 0.39
N ILE A 133 -4.72 -11.15 1.19
CA ILE A 133 -5.07 -12.54 1.44
C ILE A 133 -6.26 -13.05 0.61
N ALA A 134 -7.05 -12.13 0.01
CA ALA A 134 -8.17 -12.53 -0.84
C ALA A 134 -7.69 -13.42 -2.01
N PRO A 135 -8.50 -14.44 -2.35
CA PRO A 135 -9.87 -14.70 -1.94
C PRO A 135 -10.02 -15.51 -0.64
N TYR A 136 -8.93 -16.00 -0.06
CA TYR A 136 -8.90 -17.01 0.99
C TYR A 136 -9.09 -16.42 2.39
N VAL A 137 -10.09 -15.57 2.52
CA VAL A 137 -10.48 -14.94 3.79
C VAL A 137 -11.37 -15.81 4.64
N THR A 138 -11.56 -15.41 5.88
CA THR A 138 -12.59 -15.93 6.77
C THR A 138 -13.69 -14.89 6.85
N GLY A 139 -14.95 -15.30 6.81
CA GLY A 139 -16.07 -14.37 6.83
C GLY A 139 -17.35 -14.97 7.43
N ASP A 140 -18.25 -14.10 7.83
CA ASP A 140 -19.59 -14.42 8.32
C ASP A 140 -20.67 -13.56 7.64
N SER A 141 -21.93 -13.94 7.81
CA SER A 141 -23.07 -13.26 7.20
C SER A 141 -23.60 -12.07 8.00
N ILE A 142 -23.15 -11.88 9.25
CA ILE A 142 -23.62 -10.80 10.13
C ILE A 142 -22.84 -9.54 9.86
N GLY A 143 -21.50 -9.65 9.75
CA GLY A 143 -20.63 -8.52 9.53
C GLY A 143 -20.63 -7.50 10.67
N GLY A 144 -20.32 -6.25 10.38
CA GLY A 144 -20.36 -5.14 11.32
C GLY A 144 -19.18 -4.19 11.19
N PHE A 145 -18.72 -3.65 12.32
CA PHE A 145 -17.56 -2.78 12.32
C PHE A 145 -16.28 -3.54 12.72
N LEU A 146 -15.15 -3.06 12.23
CA LEU A 146 -13.82 -3.48 12.66
C LEU A 146 -13.06 -2.25 13.16
N LYS A 147 -12.56 -2.32 14.40
CA LYS A 147 -11.66 -1.31 14.99
C LYS A 147 -10.24 -1.85 14.93
N GLY A 148 -9.29 -1.02 14.52
CA GLY A 148 -7.92 -1.45 14.38
C GLY A 148 -6.89 -0.39 14.73
N GLU A 149 -5.69 -0.84 15.03
CA GLU A 149 -4.52 -0.01 15.29
C GLU A 149 -3.31 -0.58 14.54
N THR A 150 -2.61 0.30 13.88
CA THR A 150 -1.39 -0.01 13.12
C THR A 150 -0.22 0.78 13.68
N TYR A 151 0.89 0.10 13.89
CA TYR A 151 2.20 0.69 14.21
C TYR A 151 3.17 0.28 13.10
N TYR A 152 3.96 1.22 12.60
CA TYR A 152 5.00 0.88 11.64
C TYR A 152 6.27 1.69 11.87
N PHE A 153 7.39 1.07 11.52
CA PHE A 153 8.72 1.64 11.58
C PHE A 153 9.48 1.19 10.33
N ASN A 154 10.09 2.13 9.64
CA ASN A 154 11.00 1.85 8.53
C ASN A 154 12.26 2.67 8.73
N GLY A 155 13.40 2.08 8.44
CA GLY A 155 14.68 2.76 8.50
C GLY A 155 15.59 2.32 7.36
N GLY A 156 16.47 3.19 6.92
CA GLY A 156 17.41 2.88 5.88
C GLY A 156 18.68 3.72 5.98
N TYR A 157 19.72 3.17 5.39
CA TYR A 157 21.02 3.78 5.25
C TYR A 157 21.51 3.59 3.82
N ALA A 158 22.13 4.62 3.26
CA ALA A 158 22.76 4.54 1.95
C ALA A 158 24.09 5.30 1.98
N SER A 159 25.08 4.75 1.28
CA SER A 159 26.42 5.34 1.21
C SER A 159 26.97 5.28 -0.21
N GLU A 160 27.71 6.33 -0.60
CA GLU A 160 28.38 6.46 -1.89
C GLU A 160 29.90 6.36 -1.70
N SER A 161 30.56 5.54 -2.51
CA SER A 161 32.03 5.42 -2.54
C SER A 161 32.51 5.34 -3.99
N GLY A 162 33.11 6.40 -4.46
CA GLY A 162 33.54 6.54 -5.85
C GLY A 162 32.34 6.49 -6.83
N SER A 163 32.32 5.49 -7.70
CA SER A 163 31.20 5.26 -8.63
C SER A 163 30.12 4.32 -8.08
N TRP A 164 30.31 3.74 -6.91
CA TRP A 164 29.39 2.80 -6.29
C TRP A 164 28.55 3.48 -5.22
N THR A 165 27.28 3.08 -5.17
CA THR A 165 26.36 3.42 -4.09
C THR A 165 25.76 2.11 -3.59
N TRP A 166 25.63 1.95 -2.29
CA TRP A 166 24.93 0.83 -1.69
C TRP A 166 23.93 1.33 -0.66
N GLY A 167 22.93 0.54 -0.39
CA GLY A 167 21.91 0.90 0.58
C GLY A 167 21.20 -0.31 1.16
N ILE A 168 20.64 -0.11 2.34
CA ILE A 168 19.90 -1.10 3.11
C ILE A 168 18.67 -0.43 3.69
N THR A 169 17.54 -1.14 3.69
CA THR A 169 16.33 -0.74 4.43
C THR A 169 15.78 -1.90 5.21
N GLY A 170 15.18 -1.59 6.36
CA GLY A 170 14.41 -2.53 7.15
C GLY A 170 13.11 -1.88 7.59
N GLY A 171 12.04 -2.66 7.66
CA GLY A 171 10.74 -2.18 8.08
C GLY A 171 9.96 -3.21 8.86
N TYR A 172 9.15 -2.75 9.80
CA TYR A 172 8.25 -3.57 10.59
C TYR A 172 6.91 -2.89 10.73
N ARG A 173 5.83 -3.64 10.52
CA ARG A 173 4.46 -3.23 10.76
C ARG A 173 3.77 -4.23 11.67
N ALA A 174 3.21 -3.74 12.77
CA ALA A 174 2.29 -4.48 13.62
C ALA A 174 0.90 -3.89 13.45
N PHE A 175 -0.06 -4.75 13.28
CA PHE A 175 -1.46 -4.35 13.16
C PHE A 175 -2.34 -5.27 13.99
N HIS A 176 -3.33 -4.73 14.68
CA HIS A 176 -4.39 -5.51 15.27
C HIS A 176 -5.75 -4.90 14.95
N ASN A 177 -6.76 -5.75 14.78
CA ASN A 177 -8.15 -5.32 14.73
C ASN A 177 -9.08 -6.28 15.47
N TYR A 178 -10.26 -5.79 15.80
CA TYR A 178 -11.26 -6.55 16.54
C TYR A 178 -12.67 -6.01 16.32
N ARG A 179 -13.65 -6.86 16.66
CA ARG A 179 -15.07 -6.52 16.76
C ARG A 179 -15.62 -6.94 18.12
N ASP A 180 -16.42 -6.08 18.73
CA ASP A 180 -17.00 -6.33 20.06
C ASP A 180 -18.33 -7.10 20.01
N LYS A 181 -18.90 -7.32 18.80
CA LYS A 181 -20.16 -8.01 18.56
C LYS A 181 -19.92 -9.36 17.89
N ASP A 182 -20.69 -10.38 18.27
CA ASP A 182 -20.59 -11.73 17.69
C ASP A 182 -20.92 -11.76 16.19
N PRO A 183 -20.13 -12.49 15.40
CA PRO A 183 -18.84 -13.13 15.72
C PRO A 183 -17.78 -12.10 16.10
N ARG A 184 -16.88 -12.44 17.06
CA ARG A 184 -15.85 -11.52 17.60
C ARG A 184 -14.47 -11.90 17.07
N PRO A 185 -14.10 -11.45 15.88
CA PRO A 185 -12.73 -11.61 15.43
C PRO A 185 -11.77 -10.78 16.29
N ARG A 186 -10.64 -11.38 16.60
CA ARG A 186 -9.45 -10.72 17.12
C ARG A 186 -8.29 -11.11 16.23
N ASN A 187 -7.78 -10.14 15.51
CA ASN A 187 -6.74 -10.35 14.54
C ASN A 187 -5.48 -9.62 14.95
N THR A 188 -4.34 -10.25 14.74
CA THR A 188 -3.03 -9.62 14.85
C THR A 188 -2.24 -9.92 13.60
N ALA A 189 -1.57 -8.93 13.02
CA ALA A 189 -0.66 -9.12 11.91
C ALA A 189 0.70 -8.52 12.21
N SER A 190 1.73 -9.17 11.73
CA SER A 190 3.11 -8.69 11.71
C SER A 190 3.69 -8.83 10.32
N ASP A 191 4.47 -7.84 9.94
CA ASP A 191 4.99 -7.68 8.59
C ASP A 191 6.40 -7.12 8.70
N LEU A 192 7.40 -7.96 8.46
CA LEU A 192 8.82 -7.61 8.50
C LEU A 192 9.34 -7.55 7.07
N SER A 193 9.97 -6.46 6.71
CA SER A 193 10.57 -6.25 5.39
C SER A 193 12.03 -5.87 5.49
N PHE A 194 12.79 -6.26 4.47
CA PHE A 194 14.20 -5.96 4.34
C PHE A 194 14.56 -5.80 2.87
N ALA A 195 15.39 -4.81 2.53
CA ALA A 195 15.90 -4.67 1.17
C ALA A 195 17.37 -4.25 1.16
N LEU A 196 18.08 -4.73 0.15
CA LEU A 196 19.45 -4.37 -0.18
C LEU A 196 19.47 -3.78 -1.58
N GLY A 197 20.24 -2.72 -1.77
CA GLY A 197 20.43 -2.09 -3.07
C GLY A 197 21.90 -1.82 -3.37
N ALA A 198 22.23 -1.88 -4.63
CA ALA A 198 23.51 -1.43 -5.17
C ALA A 198 23.26 -0.53 -6.38
N GLY A 199 24.09 0.49 -6.53
CA GLY A 199 24.09 1.41 -7.65
C GLY A 199 25.47 1.60 -8.22
N TYR A 200 25.58 1.80 -9.51
CA TYR A 200 26.84 2.12 -10.19
C TYR A 200 26.66 3.28 -11.17
N ARG A 201 27.51 4.28 -11.06
CA ARG A 201 27.52 5.44 -11.97
C ARG A 201 28.22 5.08 -13.30
N LEU A 202 27.45 5.14 -14.38
CA LEU A 202 27.91 4.91 -15.75
C LEU A 202 27.68 6.18 -16.57
N GLY A 203 28.70 7.02 -16.69
CA GLY A 203 28.59 8.28 -17.39
C GLY A 203 27.55 9.22 -16.80
N THR A 204 26.52 9.54 -17.57
CA THR A 204 25.42 10.43 -17.19
C THR A 204 24.24 9.71 -16.53
N TYR A 205 24.35 8.40 -16.29
CA TYR A 205 23.34 7.57 -15.66
C TYR A 205 23.90 6.79 -14.47
N ARG A 206 22.99 6.36 -13.59
CA ARG A 206 23.22 5.39 -12.53
C ARG A 206 22.39 4.15 -12.82
N LEU A 207 23.03 3.00 -12.85
CA LEU A 207 22.37 1.71 -12.88
C LEU A 207 22.16 1.27 -11.42
N GLY A 208 20.96 0.85 -11.07
CA GLY A 208 20.63 0.33 -9.74
C GLY A 208 20.04 -1.06 -9.82
N VAL A 209 20.42 -1.91 -8.88
CA VAL A 209 19.81 -3.21 -8.64
C VAL A 209 19.40 -3.32 -7.18
N SER A 210 18.30 -3.99 -6.90
CA SER A 210 17.90 -4.29 -5.53
C SER A 210 17.27 -5.65 -5.40
N VAL A 211 17.36 -6.20 -4.20
CA VAL A 211 16.63 -7.40 -3.77
C VAL A 211 15.89 -7.07 -2.49
N ASP A 212 14.69 -7.60 -2.34
CA ASP A 212 13.88 -7.41 -1.15
C ASP A 212 13.28 -8.74 -0.66
N PHE A 213 13.02 -8.77 0.63
CA PHE A 213 12.45 -9.89 1.32
C PHE A 213 11.41 -9.41 2.32
N ARG A 214 10.29 -10.15 2.46
CA ARG A 214 9.22 -9.82 3.38
C ARG A 214 8.63 -11.06 4.02
N LEU A 215 8.46 -11.01 5.33
CA LEU A 215 7.78 -12.02 6.13
C LEU A 215 6.47 -11.45 6.62
N TYR A 216 5.37 -12.09 6.26
CA TYR A 216 4.03 -11.73 6.69
C TYR A 216 3.42 -12.82 7.54
N GLN A 217 2.82 -12.45 8.65
CA GLN A 217 2.04 -13.36 9.47
C GLN A 217 0.80 -12.65 9.99
N GLN A 218 -0.36 -13.29 9.85
CA GLN A 218 -1.61 -12.88 10.50
C GLN A 218 -2.17 -14.05 11.28
N LYS A 219 -2.58 -13.80 12.52
CA LYS A 219 -3.35 -14.71 13.36
C LYS A 219 -4.73 -14.14 13.57
N SER A 220 -5.76 -14.94 13.33
CA SER A 220 -7.16 -14.57 13.49
C SER A 220 -7.83 -15.57 14.42
N GLU A 221 -8.45 -15.09 15.48
CA GLU A 221 -9.24 -15.87 16.44
C GLU A 221 -10.67 -15.32 16.45
N ILE A 222 -11.66 -16.18 16.28
CA ILE A 222 -13.07 -15.79 16.29
C ILE A 222 -13.74 -16.50 17.45
N SER A 223 -14.36 -15.73 18.32
CA SER A 223 -15.09 -16.21 19.49
C SER A 223 -16.54 -15.75 19.46
N PHE A 224 -17.38 -16.46 20.20
CA PHE A 224 -18.79 -16.14 20.39
C PHE A 224 -19.08 -16.07 21.89
N LEU A 225 -19.91 -15.13 22.31
CA LEU A 225 -20.47 -15.08 23.65
C LEU A 225 -21.80 -15.81 23.75
N ALA A 226 -22.56 -15.84 22.66
CA ALA A 226 -23.86 -16.51 22.63
C ALA A 226 -23.68 -18.03 22.47
N ASP A 227 -24.13 -18.81 23.47
CA ASP A 227 -24.05 -20.28 23.45
C ASP A 227 -25.05 -20.93 22.47
N LYS A 228 -26.11 -20.22 22.09
CA LYS A 228 -27.15 -20.73 21.20
C LYS A 228 -27.42 -19.76 20.05
N GLY A 229 -27.55 -20.30 18.83
CA GLY A 229 -27.89 -19.51 17.64
C GLY A 229 -26.74 -18.70 17.07
N SER A 230 -25.50 -19.09 17.34
CA SER A 230 -24.33 -18.46 16.73
C SER A 230 -24.30 -18.73 15.22
N THR A 231 -23.95 -17.71 14.47
CA THR A 231 -23.75 -17.83 13.02
C THR A 231 -22.48 -18.60 12.72
N SER A 232 -22.50 -19.38 11.65
CA SER A 232 -21.29 -20.07 11.18
C SER A 232 -20.29 -19.09 10.57
N VAL A 233 -19.03 -19.38 10.80
CA VAL A 233 -17.90 -18.71 10.15
C VAL A 233 -17.44 -19.60 9.00
N TYR A 234 -17.17 -18.98 7.85
CA TYR A 234 -16.87 -19.67 6.60
C TYR A 234 -15.44 -19.35 6.14
N HIS A 235 -14.79 -20.33 5.53
CA HIS A 235 -13.52 -20.14 4.82
C HIS A 235 -13.80 -19.92 3.34
N MET A 236 -13.70 -18.67 2.90
CA MET A 236 -14.03 -18.28 1.53
C MET A 236 -13.00 -18.80 0.54
N LEU A 237 -13.47 -19.28 -0.61
CA LEU A 237 -12.65 -19.75 -1.73
C LEU A 237 -12.72 -18.79 -2.93
N GLY A 238 -13.64 -17.83 -2.91
CA GLY A 238 -13.89 -16.86 -3.97
C GLY A 238 -15.09 -17.22 -4.84
N LEU A 239 -15.59 -16.25 -5.60
CA LEU A 239 -16.77 -16.35 -6.50
C LEU A 239 -17.98 -17.04 -5.86
N GLY A 240 -18.25 -16.73 -4.56
CA GLY A 240 -19.38 -17.27 -3.81
C GLY A 240 -19.22 -18.71 -3.33
N MET A 241 -18.02 -19.27 -3.42
CA MET A 241 -17.68 -20.59 -2.88
C MET A 241 -17.04 -20.47 -1.50
N ASP A 242 -17.30 -21.46 -0.66
CA ASP A 242 -16.72 -21.63 0.67
C ASP A 242 -16.33 -23.09 0.94
N TYR A 243 -15.40 -23.29 1.87
CA TYR A 243 -14.98 -24.63 2.30
C TYR A 243 -15.91 -25.14 3.42
N VAL A 244 -17.05 -25.70 3.01
CA VAL A 244 -18.18 -26.10 3.89
C VAL A 244 -17.73 -26.97 5.06
N ARG A 245 -16.80 -27.92 4.85
CA ARG A 245 -16.36 -28.90 5.85
C ARG A 245 -15.76 -28.25 7.11
N PHE A 246 -15.14 -27.08 6.99
CA PHE A 246 -14.51 -26.38 8.09
C PHE A 246 -15.30 -25.17 8.58
N ALA A 247 -16.53 -24.99 8.10
CA ALA A 247 -17.44 -23.99 8.65
C ALA A 247 -17.82 -24.34 10.08
N GLY A 248 -17.87 -23.32 10.96
CA GLY A 248 -18.20 -23.58 12.37
C GLY A 248 -18.19 -22.33 13.25
N ASN A 249 -18.31 -22.54 14.55
CA ASN A 249 -18.50 -21.49 15.54
C ASN A 249 -17.19 -21.04 16.22
N GLN A 250 -16.13 -21.83 16.08
CA GLN A 250 -14.81 -21.52 16.67
C GLN A 250 -13.74 -21.81 15.65
N THR A 251 -13.30 -20.80 14.96
CA THR A 251 -12.26 -20.96 13.95
C THR A 251 -11.10 -20.02 14.22
N GLY A 252 -9.97 -20.60 14.60
CA GLY A 252 -8.67 -19.93 14.60
C GLY A 252 -8.00 -20.14 13.24
N THR A 253 -7.53 -19.09 12.62
CA THR A 253 -6.78 -19.17 11.36
C THR A 253 -5.47 -18.42 11.44
N LYS A 254 -4.49 -18.88 10.67
CA LYS A 254 -3.20 -18.27 10.53
C LYS A 254 -2.83 -18.16 9.05
N HIS A 255 -2.54 -16.93 8.60
CA HIS A 255 -1.93 -16.70 7.29
C HIS A 255 -0.44 -16.46 7.50
N GLN A 256 0.39 -17.18 6.76
CA GLN A 256 1.85 -17.05 6.78
C GLN A 256 2.34 -16.89 5.36
N GLY A 257 3.05 -15.79 5.07
CA GLY A 257 3.53 -15.48 3.74
C GLY A 257 5.00 -15.10 3.74
N ILE A 258 5.69 -15.53 2.70
CA ILE A 258 7.06 -15.13 2.38
C ILE A 258 7.03 -14.50 0.99
N ARG A 259 7.55 -13.28 0.88
CA ARG A 259 7.76 -12.60 -0.40
C ARG A 259 9.26 -12.40 -0.59
N TRP A 260 9.71 -12.61 -1.80
CA TRP A 260 11.00 -12.14 -2.29
C TRP A 260 10.80 -11.38 -3.60
N GLY A 261 11.61 -10.39 -3.81
CA GLY A 261 11.54 -9.54 -4.99
C GLY A 261 12.90 -9.05 -5.43
N GLY A 262 12.90 -8.41 -6.58
CA GLY A 262 14.08 -7.74 -7.08
C GLY A 262 13.73 -6.71 -8.14
N SER A 263 14.57 -5.69 -8.26
CA SER A 263 14.40 -4.66 -9.28
C SER A 263 15.72 -4.27 -9.93
N ILE A 264 15.60 -3.80 -11.17
CA ILE A 264 16.66 -3.16 -11.92
C ILE A 264 16.13 -1.81 -12.40
N GLY A 265 16.94 -0.75 -12.22
CA GLY A 265 16.53 0.59 -12.64
C GLY A 265 17.70 1.42 -13.15
N ILE A 266 17.36 2.42 -13.94
CA ILE A 266 18.28 3.45 -14.40
C ILE A 266 17.78 4.82 -13.93
N LEU A 267 18.70 5.65 -13.44
CA LEU A 267 18.44 7.00 -12.96
C LEU A 267 19.46 7.96 -13.57
N PRO A 268 19.04 9.09 -14.18
CA PRO A 268 19.99 10.12 -14.59
C PRO A 268 20.80 10.66 -13.42
N VAL A 269 22.05 11.05 -13.66
CA VAL A 269 22.88 11.75 -12.66
C VAL A 269 22.24 13.08 -12.29
N ASP A 270 21.70 13.78 -13.27
CA ASP A 270 20.84 14.94 -13.06
C ASP A 270 19.41 14.46 -12.89
N THR A 271 18.92 14.48 -11.64
CA THR A 271 17.57 14.00 -11.30
C THR A 271 16.44 14.91 -11.76
N GLU A 272 16.73 16.12 -12.25
CA GLU A 272 15.70 17.06 -12.75
C GLU A 272 15.34 16.81 -14.22
N LYS A 273 16.15 16.05 -14.96
CA LYS A 273 15.93 15.75 -16.38
C LYS A 273 16.40 14.35 -16.78
N GLY A 274 16.02 13.93 -17.98
CA GLY A 274 16.43 12.65 -18.58
C GLY A 274 15.39 11.55 -18.39
N ILE A 275 15.77 10.32 -18.74
CA ILE A 275 14.92 9.13 -18.67
C ILE A 275 15.27 8.32 -17.44
N SER A 276 14.30 7.98 -16.61
CA SER A 276 14.42 6.94 -15.58
C SER A 276 13.52 5.76 -15.95
N ALA A 277 13.97 4.57 -15.65
CA ALA A 277 13.17 3.36 -15.87
C ALA A 277 13.43 2.37 -14.74
N THR A 278 12.43 1.56 -14.41
CA THR A 278 12.53 0.48 -13.43
C THR A 278 11.70 -0.71 -13.89
N VAL A 279 12.26 -1.90 -13.72
CA VAL A 279 11.53 -3.17 -13.85
C VAL A 279 11.71 -3.93 -12.55
N SER A 280 10.62 -4.45 -12.00
CA SER A 280 10.63 -5.25 -10.78
C SER A 280 9.78 -6.51 -10.93
N ILE A 281 10.18 -7.54 -10.22
CA ILE A 281 9.44 -8.79 -10.07
C ILE A 281 9.38 -9.15 -8.60
N ASP A 282 8.17 -9.50 -8.15
CA ASP A 282 7.90 -9.96 -6.80
C ASP A 282 7.20 -11.33 -6.83
N ARG A 283 7.58 -12.22 -5.95
CA ARG A 283 6.89 -13.48 -5.71
C ARG A 283 6.55 -13.65 -4.24
N MET A 284 5.27 -13.92 -3.95
CA MET A 284 4.77 -14.20 -2.61
C MET A 284 4.08 -15.55 -2.59
N SER A 285 4.48 -16.41 -1.65
CA SER A 285 3.77 -17.63 -1.30
C SER A 285 3.16 -17.45 0.09
N MET A 286 1.88 -17.77 0.23
CA MET A 286 1.12 -17.61 1.47
C MET A 286 0.26 -18.84 1.74
N ASP A 287 0.33 -19.36 2.96
CA ASP A 287 -0.50 -20.43 3.47
C ASP A 287 -1.59 -19.88 4.38
N LYS A 288 -2.82 -20.42 4.24
CA LYS A 288 -3.87 -20.29 5.25
C LYS A 288 -3.98 -21.59 6.03
N LYS A 289 -3.75 -21.54 7.34
CA LYS A 289 -3.75 -22.68 8.25
C LYS A 289 -4.87 -22.57 9.26
N LEU A 290 -5.41 -23.72 9.70
CA LEU A 290 -6.35 -23.82 10.80
C LEU A 290 -5.58 -24.03 12.10
N SER A 291 -5.55 -23.00 13.00
CA SER A 291 -4.81 -23.06 14.26
C SER A 291 -5.37 -24.13 15.21
N ASN A 292 -6.68 -24.30 15.21
CA ASN A 292 -7.40 -25.26 16.07
C ASN A 292 -7.31 -26.71 15.56
N ALA A 293 -6.74 -26.90 14.37
CA ALA A 293 -6.58 -28.18 13.70
C ALA A 293 -5.08 -28.54 13.52
N ASN A 294 -4.27 -28.35 14.53
CA ASN A 294 -2.84 -28.63 14.51
C ASN A 294 -2.09 -27.93 13.35
N ASN A 295 -2.47 -26.68 13.05
CA ASN A 295 -1.94 -25.88 11.94
C ASN A 295 -2.09 -26.54 10.56
N LEU A 296 -3.19 -27.26 10.34
CA LEU A 296 -3.53 -27.86 9.06
C LEU A 296 -3.53 -26.80 7.97
N THR A 297 -2.73 -26.95 6.91
CA THR A 297 -2.70 -26.03 5.76
C THR A 297 -3.94 -26.24 4.90
N LEU A 298 -4.90 -25.33 4.97
CA LEU A 298 -6.15 -25.44 4.24
C LEU A 298 -6.02 -24.97 2.79
N LEU A 299 -5.35 -23.85 2.59
CA LEU A 299 -5.27 -23.15 1.30
C LEU A 299 -3.87 -22.56 1.13
N GLU A 300 -3.42 -22.47 -0.13
CA GLU A 300 -2.18 -21.83 -0.52
C GLU A 300 -2.45 -20.78 -1.59
N LEU A 301 -1.80 -19.61 -1.50
CA LEU A 301 -1.93 -18.52 -2.45
C LEU A 301 -0.55 -18.08 -2.94
N ASN A 302 -0.29 -18.29 -4.22
CA ASN A 302 0.94 -17.88 -4.89
C ASN A 302 0.67 -16.65 -5.76
N THR A 303 1.35 -15.55 -5.46
CA THR A 303 1.25 -14.29 -6.20
C THR A 303 2.55 -14.00 -6.90
N THR A 304 2.49 -13.67 -8.19
CA THR A 304 3.60 -13.09 -8.96
C THR A 304 3.16 -11.71 -9.43
N ASP A 305 3.99 -10.72 -9.19
CA ASP A 305 3.76 -9.30 -9.54
C ASP A 305 4.95 -8.81 -10.38
N LEU A 306 4.69 -8.42 -11.62
CA LEU A 306 5.67 -7.84 -12.55
C LEU A 306 5.27 -6.39 -12.79
N LYS A 307 6.21 -5.47 -12.60
CA LYS A 307 6.00 -4.04 -12.84
C LYS A 307 7.12 -3.47 -13.67
N GLY A 308 6.76 -2.51 -14.51
CA GLY A 308 7.70 -1.70 -15.26
C GLY A 308 7.22 -0.27 -15.35
N ASN A 309 8.15 0.67 -15.26
CA ASN A 309 7.86 2.07 -15.52
C ASN A 309 8.99 2.72 -16.29
N VAL A 310 8.62 3.73 -17.06
CA VAL A 310 9.56 4.62 -17.75
C VAL A 310 9.06 6.04 -17.57
N THR A 311 9.91 6.93 -17.08
CA THR A 311 9.61 8.35 -16.93
C THR A 311 10.62 9.16 -17.71
N TRP A 312 10.14 9.96 -18.64
CA TRP A 312 10.92 11.03 -19.28
C TRP A 312 10.58 12.34 -18.57
N MET A 313 11.62 13.13 -18.23
CA MET A 313 11.48 14.41 -17.56
C MET A 313 12.42 15.43 -18.19
N ARG A 314 11.96 16.67 -18.29
CA ARG A 314 12.73 17.80 -18.78
C ARG A 314 12.45 19.03 -17.91
N GLU A 315 13.50 19.70 -17.49
CA GLU A 315 13.43 21.03 -16.92
C GLU A 315 13.33 22.04 -18.09
N LEU A 316 12.27 22.83 -18.13
CA LEU A 316 12.06 23.87 -19.15
C LEU A 316 12.72 25.18 -18.75
N GLN A 317 12.53 25.58 -17.50
CA GLN A 317 13.13 26.75 -16.85
C GLN A 317 13.43 26.37 -15.40
N GLN A 318 14.16 27.21 -14.68
CA GLN A 318 14.43 26.98 -13.26
C GLN A 318 13.11 26.68 -12.51
N ALA A 319 13.05 25.50 -11.87
CA ALA A 319 11.88 25.03 -11.13
C ALA A 319 10.60 24.79 -11.97
N GLU A 320 10.74 24.64 -13.29
CA GLU A 320 9.63 24.27 -14.18
C GLU A 320 9.92 22.95 -14.89
N HIS A 321 9.04 21.96 -14.68
CA HIS A 321 9.23 20.60 -15.16
C HIS A 321 8.11 20.17 -16.12
N LEU A 322 8.49 19.45 -17.16
CA LEU A 322 7.60 18.68 -18.01
C LEU A 322 7.99 17.22 -17.91
N ALA A 323 7.03 16.33 -17.70
CA ALA A 323 7.32 14.89 -17.68
C ALA A 323 6.18 14.07 -18.28
N VAL A 324 6.57 12.90 -18.78
CA VAL A 324 5.65 11.84 -19.23
C VAL A 324 6.10 10.53 -18.58
N LYS A 325 5.15 9.78 -18.05
CA LYS A 325 5.38 8.49 -17.42
C LYS A 325 4.47 7.42 -18.03
N LEU A 326 5.06 6.27 -18.30
CA LEU A 326 4.37 5.03 -18.65
C LEU A 326 4.59 4.04 -17.51
N ASP A 327 3.51 3.48 -16.98
CA ASP A 327 3.52 2.40 -16.00
C ASP A 327 2.82 1.18 -16.60
N ALA A 328 3.39 -0.01 -16.39
CA ALA A 328 2.78 -1.28 -16.72
C ALA A 328 2.89 -2.23 -15.54
N GLY A 329 1.83 -2.98 -15.26
CA GLY A 329 1.78 -3.95 -14.18
C GLY A 329 1.02 -5.20 -14.59
N TYR A 330 1.50 -6.35 -14.15
CA TYR A 330 0.88 -7.65 -14.37
C TYR A 330 0.98 -8.51 -13.13
N ILE A 331 -0.17 -8.77 -12.50
CA ILE A 331 -0.27 -9.57 -11.27
C ILE A 331 -1.03 -10.84 -11.58
N VAL A 332 -0.47 -11.98 -11.20
CA VAL A 332 -1.15 -13.28 -11.24
C VAL A 332 -1.17 -13.86 -9.84
N ARG A 333 -2.37 -14.20 -9.36
CA ARG A 333 -2.59 -14.96 -8.13
C ARG A 333 -3.15 -16.33 -8.47
N LYS A 334 -2.57 -17.38 -7.90
CA LYS A 334 -3.00 -18.75 -8.08
C LYS A 334 -3.24 -19.37 -6.73
N GLY A 335 -4.49 -19.80 -6.50
CA GLY A 335 -4.88 -20.53 -5.31
C GLY A 335 -4.72 -22.03 -5.51
N MET A 336 -4.41 -22.71 -4.41
CA MET A 336 -4.42 -24.17 -4.30
C MET A 336 -5.23 -24.55 -3.06
N GLU A 337 -6.06 -25.57 -3.18
CA GLU A 337 -7.01 -26.00 -2.17
C GLU A 337 -6.69 -27.44 -1.76
N ASN A 338 -6.39 -27.62 -0.49
CA ASN A 338 -6.02 -28.92 0.08
C ASN A 338 -7.26 -29.69 0.48
N ILE A 339 -7.42 -30.91 -0.02
CA ILE A 339 -8.53 -31.82 0.24
C ILE A 339 -8.07 -32.88 1.22
N TYR A 340 -8.76 -32.98 2.34
CA TYR A 340 -8.45 -33.92 3.43
C TYR A 340 -9.48 -35.04 3.52
N GLY A 341 -9.02 -36.25 3.86
CA GLY A 341 -9.84 -37.41 4.12
C GLY A 341 -10.71 -37.24 5.36
N GLU A 342 -11.62 -38.19 5.57
CA GLU A 342 -12.42 -38.21 6.78
C GLU A 342 -11.54 -38.39 8.03
N ALA A 343 -11.94 -37.75 9.11
CA ALA A 343 -11.24 -37.84 10.38
C ALA A 343 -11.63 -39.16 11.08
N GLY A 344 -10.64 -39.94 11.49
CA GLY A 344 -10.81 -41.03 12.40
C GLY A 344 -10.60 -40.55 13.84
N GLY A 345 -11.64 -40.49 14.65
CA GLY A 345 -11.55 -40.03 16.04
C GLY A 345 -11.37 -38.53 16.18
N SER A 346 -10.38 -38.06 16.95
CA SER A 346 -10.13 -36.67 17.26
C SER A 346 -9.16 -35.97 16.29
N SER A 347 -8.67 -36.63 15.24
CA SER A 347 -7.71 -36.09 14.28
C SER A 347 -8.32 -35.87 12.89
N TYR A 348 -7.89 -34.82 12.20
CA TYR A 348 -8.24 -34.62 10.79
C TYR A 348 -7.54 -35.67 9.93
N GLY A 349 -8.22 -36.13 8.86
CA GLY A 349 -7.69 -37.14 7.95
C GLY A 349 -6.42 -36.66 7.22
N ALA A 350 -5.73 -37.61 6.59
CA ALA A 350 -4.55 -37.29 5.77
C ALA A 350 -4.91 -36.42 4.58
N LEU A 351 -3.98 -35.64 4.08
CA LEU A 351 -4.09 -34.93 2.81
C LEU A 351 -4.30 -35.95 1.67
N ILE A 352 -5.41 -35.89 0.98
CA ILE A 352 -5.75 -36.77 -0.15
C ILE A 352 -5.19 -36.19 -1.44
N SER A 353 -5.43 -34.89 -1.68
CA SER A 353 -5.01 -34.21 -2.90
C SER A 353 -4.98 -32.69 -2.69
N THR A 354 -4.32 -32.00 -3.60
CA THR A 354 -4.36 -30.56 -3.74
C THR A 354 -4.96 -30.21 -5.10
N SER A 355 -6.00 -29.40 -5.12
CA SER A 355 -6.72 -28.99 -6.33
C SER A 355 -6.39 -27.53 -6.66
N PRO A 356 -6.26 -27.18 -7.96
CA PRO A 356 -6.22 -25.78 -8.36
C PRO A 356 -7.50 -25.06 -7.94
N GLY A 357 -7.32 -23.97 -7.19
CA GLY A 357 -8.41 -23.09 -6.77
C GLY A 357 -8.60 -21.89 -7.70
N MET A 358 -8.91 -20.74 -7.13
CA MET A 358 -9.15 -19.52 -7.88
C MET A 358 -7.86 -18.94 -8.48
N LYS A 359 -7.95 -18.47 -9.72
CA LYS A 359 -6.91 -17.67 -10.39
C LYS A 359 -7.41 -16.25 -10.58
N VAL A 360 -6.58 -15.27 -10.21
CA VAL A 360 -6.83 -13.84 -10.47
C VAL A 360 -5.69 -13.29 -11.30
N THR A 361 -6.03 -12.67 -12.42
CA THR A 361 -5.08 -11.95 -13.28
C THR A 361 -5.47 -10.47 -13.30
N ASN A 362 -4.52 -9.60 -13.04
CA ASN A 362 -4.72 -8.15 -13.05
C ASN A 362 -3.65 -7.51 -13.94
N SER A 363 -4.08 -6.89 -15.04
CA SER A 363 -3.23 -6.18 -15.98
C SER A 363 -3.55 -4.69 -15.90
N ARG A 364 -2.52 -3.85 -15.83
CA ARG A 364 -2.65 -2.41 -15.74
C ARG A 364 -1.64 -1.72 -16.64
N ILE A 365 -2.10 -0.73 -17.40
CA ILE A 365 -1.24 0.19 -18.16
C ILE A 365 -1.72 1.60 -17.84
N ALA A 366 -0.79 2.48 -17.51
CA ALA A 366 -1.10 3.88 -17.23
C ALA A 366 -0.14 4.82 -17.95
N VAL A 367 -0.68 5.90 -18.50
CA VAL A 367 0.09 7.02 -19.06
C VAL A 367 -0.25 8.26 -18.27
N SER A 368 0.78 8.92 -17.75
CA SER A 368 0.64 10.16 -16.98
C SER A 368 1.49 11.26 -17.58
N GLY A 369 0.95 12.47 -17.65
CA GLY A 369 1.67 13.70 -17.98
C GLY A 369 1.89 14.53 -16.73
N LEU A 370 2.89 15.38 -16.74
CA LEU A 370 3.14 16.38 -15.71
C LEU A 370 3.62 17.68 -16.39
N TRP A 371 2.98 18.77 -16.04
CA TRP A 371 3.58 20.09 -16.11
C TRP A 371 3.54 20.68 -14.70
N GLU A 372 4.67 21.13 -14.20
CA GLU A 372 4.79 21.71 -12.85
C GLU A 372 5.71 22.93 -12.91
N LYS A 373 5.27 24.01 -12.29
CA LYS A 373 6.06 25.21 -12.00
C LYS A 373 6.05 25.45 -10.50
N LEU A 374 7.18 25.22 -9.86
CA LEU A 374 7.36 25.50 -8.44
C LEU A 374 7.50 26.99 -8.20
N LEU A 375 7.21 27.42 -6.97
CA LEU A 375 7.49 28.77 -6.53
C LEU A 375 9.01 28.99 -6.46
N THR A 376 9.44 30.14 -6.91
CA THR A 376 10.81 30.65 -6.77
C THR A 376 10.82 31.85 -5.84
N ASP A 377 11.97 32.27 -5.36
CA ASP A 377 12.14 33.42 -4.43
C ASP A 377 11.45 34.69 -4.88
N LYS A 378 11.30 34.87 -6.20
CA LYS A 378 10.64 36.06 -6.81
C LYS A 378 9.23 35.77 -7.31
N GLY A 379 8.79 34.51 -7.29
CA GLY A 379 7.50 34.08 -7.82
C GLY A 379 6.42 34.13 -6.75
N VAL A 380 5.26 34.67 -7.11
CA VAL A 380 4.06 34.70 -6.25
C VAL A 380 3.15 33.51 -6.55
N TRP A 381 3.24 32.96 -7.76
CA TRP A 381 2.39 31.91 -8.27
C TRP A 381 3.20 30.73 -8.80
N GLY A 382 2.73 29.55 -8.50
CA GLY A 382 3.16 28.28 -9.08
C GLY A 382 1.96 27.41 -9.35
N GLY A 383 2.19 26.29 -10.01
CA GLY A 383 1.09 25.35 -10.29
C GLY A 383 1.55 24.07 -10.91
N ALA A 384 0.64 23.12 -11.02
CA ALA A 384 0.89 21.86 -11.71
C ALA A 384 -0.39 21.32 -12.35
N ILE A 385 -0.22 20.59 -13.43
CA ILE A 385 -1.28 19.86 -14.14
C ILE A 385 -0.78 18.44 -14.38
N VAL A 386 -1.59 17.45 -13.96
CA VAL A 386 -1.26 16.03 -14.07
C VAL A 386 -2.44 15.30 -14.72
N PRO A 387 -2.49 15.16 -16.04
CA PRO A 387 -3.41 14.25 -16.71
C PRO A 387 -2.95 12.80 -16.52
N ASN A 388 -3.91 11.89 -16.39
CA ASN A 388 -3.65 10.47 -16.22
C ASN A 388 -4.73 9.64 -16.91
N ILE A 389 -4.31 8.58 -17.62
CA ILE A 389 -5.18 7.60 -18.25
C ILE A 389 -4.69 6.23 -17.83
N ILE A 390 -5.59 5.40 -17.31
CA ILE A 390 -5.29 4.05 -16.85
C ILE A 390 -6.24 3.07 -17.52
N TYR A 391 -5.72 2.08 -18.20
CA TYR A 391 -6.44 0.87 -18.57
C TYR A 391 -6.18 -0.21 -17.56
N HIS A 392 -7.24 -0.86 -17.09
CA HIS A 392 -7.18 -1.92 -16.10
C HIS A 392 -8.05 -3.08 -16.53
N ARG A 393 -7.51 -4.31 -16.49
CA ARG A 393 -8.25 -5.55 -16.75
C ARG A 393 -8.06 -6.50 -15.58
N LEU A 394 -9.18 -6.91 -14.99
CA LEU A 394 -9.26 -7.88 -13.91
C LEU A 394 -9.99 -9.12 -14.38
N GLU A 395 -9.33 -10.26 -14.32
CA GLU A 395 -9.90 -11.57 -14.63
C GLU A 395 -9.82 -12.45 -13.39
N THR A 396 -10.95 -13.01 -13.02
CA THR A 396 -11.07 -13.92 -11.89
C THR A 396 -11.74 -15.20 -12.37
N ASP A 397 -11.03 -16.31 -12.30
CA ASP A 397 -11.47 -17.62 -12.78
C ASP A 397 -11.45 -18.62 -11.64
N TYR A 398 -12.51 -19.44 -11.53
CA TYR A 398 -12.56 -20.60 -10.66
C TYR A 398 -12.99 -21.82 -11.47
N ASN A 399 -11.99 -22.50 -12.04
CA ASN A 399 -12.22 -23.54 -13.06
C ASN A 399 -12.95 -24.76 -12.52
N ALA A 400 -12.75 -25.14 -11.26
CA ALA A 400 -13.40 -26.31 -10.66
C ALA A 400 -14.92 -26.27 -10.72
N VAL A 401 -15.51 -25.06 -10.76
CA VAL A 401 -16.96 -24.84 -10.83
C VAL A 401 -17.36 -24.03 -12.07
N SER A 402 -16.44 -23.80 -13.02
CA SER A 402 -16.65 -23.05 -14.27
C SER A 402 -17.21 -21.64 -14.03
N ARG A 403 -16.80 -20.97 -12.95
CA ARG A 403 -17.18 -19.59 -12.63
C ARG A 403 -16.09 -18.62 -13.05
N PHE A 404 -16.52 -17.47 -13.57
CA PHE A 404 -15.59 -16.38 -13.88
C PHE A 404 -16.26 -15.00 -13.74
N VAL A 405 -15.39 -13.98 -13.53
CA VAL A 405 -15.72 -12.55 -13.61
C VAL A 405 -14.56 -11.85 -14.29
N HIS A 406 -14.82 -11.23 -15.42
CA HIS A 406 -13.84 -10.48 -16.21
C HIS A 406 -14.32 -9.04 -16.37
N LEU A 407 -13.48 -8.09 -15.98
CA LEU A 407 -13.78 -6.67 -16.02
C LEU A 407 -12.67 -5.93 -16.75
N SER A 408 -13.06 -4.97 -17.59
CA SER A 408 -12.13 -4.05 -18.25
C SER A 408 -12.60 -2.63 -18.04
N VAL A 409 -11.69 -1.77 -17.60
CA VAL A 409 -12.00 -0.42 -17.16
C VAL A 409 -10.99 0.56 -17.76
N LEU A 410 -11.48 1.74 -18.13
CA LEU A 410 -10.66 2.90 -18.46
C LEU A 410 -10.93 4.01 -17.44
N GLU A 411 -9.91 4.43 -16.74
CA GLU A 411 -9.94 5.58 -15.85
C GLU A 411 -9.22 6.74 -16.52
N SER A 412 -9.86 7.91 -16.59
CA SER A 412 -9.24 9.17 -17.00
C SER A 412 -9.34 10.17 -15.87
N SER A 413 -8.24 10.85 -15.56
CA SER A 413 -8.26 11.85 -14.49
C SER A 413 -7.33 13.03 -14.79
N LEU A 414 -7.70 14.18 -14.23
CA LEU A 414 -6.93 15.41 -14.29
C LEU A 414 -6.78 15.95 -12.88
N ARG A 415 -5.55 16.19 -12.44
CA ARG A 415 -5.26 16.90 -11.20
C ARG A 415 -4.62 18.24 -11.54
N ALA A 416 -5.15 19.30 -10.98
CA ALA A 416 -4.60 20.64 -11.07
C ALA A 416 -4.23 21.16 -9.68
N ARG A 417 -3.08 21.80 -9.55
CA ARG A 417 -2.61 22.45 -8.32
C ARG A 417 -2.31 23.90 -8.63
N LEU A 418 -2.70 24.79 -7.73
CA LEU A 418 -2.35 26.17 -7.71
C LEU A 418 -1.62 26.48 -6.40
N LEU A 419 -0.48 27.12 -6.51
CA LEU A 419 0.34 27.59 -5.39
C LEU A 419 0.31 29.12 -5.39
N TYR A 420 0.02 29.72 -4.26
CA TYR A 420 0.13 31.17 -4.05
C TYR A 420 0.92 31.45 -2.79
N GLN A 421 1.92 32.33 -2.89
CA GLN A 421 2.73 32.73 -1.75
C GLN A 421 2.74 34.24 -1.63
N LYS A 422 2.41 34.72 -0.43
CA LYS A 422 2.53 36.13 -0.08
C LYS A 422 3.22 36.25 1.29
N ARG A 423 4.41 36.82 1.30
CA ARG A 423 5.26 36.87 2.49
C ARG A 423 5.49 35.47 3.06
N LEU A 424 5.06 35.22 4.29
CA LEU A 424 5.24 33.96 5.01
C LEU A 424 4.09 32.95 4.80
N LEU A 425 2.93 33.43 4.32
CA LEU A 425 1.77 32.56 4.08
C LEU A 425 1.84 31.97 2.68
N ARG A 426 1.74 30.65 2.60
CA ARG A 426 1.55 29.92 1.35
C ARG A 426 0.20 29.21 1.37
N LEU A 427 -0.54 29.35 0.28
CA LEU A 427 -1.80 28.68 0.05
C LEU A 427 -1.65 27.72 -1.12
N THR A 428 -2.15 26.51 -0.97
CA THR A 428 -2.21 25.49 -2.01
C THR A 428 -3.68 25.10 -2.22
N ALA A 429 -4.15 25.17 -3.44
CA ALA A 429 -5.43 24.65 -3.84
C ALA A 429 -5.20 23.54 -4.87
N GLU A 430 -5.77 22.37 -4.64
CA GLU A 430 -5.77 21.26 -5.59
C GLU A 430 -7.20 20.90 -5.94
N ALA A 431 -7.45 20.67 -7.22
CA ALA A 431 -8.68 20.09 -7.73
C ALA A 431 -8.32 18.83 -8.52
N ASN A 432 -9.08 17.78 -8.35
CA ASN A 432 -8.99 16.59 -9.17
C ASN A 432 -10.38 16.21 -9.69
N GLY A 433 -10.44 15.87 -10.94
CA GLY A 433 -11.64 15.33 -11.60
C GLY A 433 -11.25 14.07 -12.36
N GLY A 434 -12.16 13.11 -12.43
CA GLY A 434 -11.91 11.88 -13.16
C GLY A 434 -13.21 11.18 -13.54
N TYR A 435 -13.07 10.28 -14.50
CA TYR A 435 -14.14 9.41 -14.96
C TYR A 435 -13.64 7.97 -15.02
N TYR A 436 -14.37 7.09 -14.39
CA TYR A 436 -14.19 5.66 -14.41
C TYR A 436 -15.22 5.07 -15.37
N ALA A 437 -14.77 4.56 -16.51
CA ALA A 437 -15.59 3.95 -17.54
C ALA A 437 -15.44 2.44 -17.51
N ASN A 438 -16.51 1.72 -17.27
CA ASN A 438 -16.55 0.29 -17.54
C ASN A 438 -16.58 0.06 -19.04
N LEU A 439 -15.62 -0.67 -19.58
CA LEU A 439 -15.53 -1.03 -20.99
C LEU A 439 -16.19 -2.38 -21.29
N SER A 440 -16.00 -3.36 -20.36
CA SER A 440 -16.69 -4.64 -20.41
C SER A 440 -16.80 -5.25 -19.02
N ALA A 441 -17.91 -5.91 -18.76
CA ALA A 441 -18.18 -6.71 -17.58
C ALA A 441 -18.85 -8.01 -18.00
N GLU A 442 -18.09 -9.09 -17.97
CA GLU A 442 -18.55 -10.41 -18.34
C GLU A 442 -18.44 -11.34 -17.14
N TYR A 443 -19.49 -12.07 -16.80
CA TYR A 443 -19.41 -13.06 -15.74
C TYR A 443 -20.35 -14.24 -16.00
N SER A 444 -19.94 -15.39 -15.49
CA SER A 444 -20.76 -16.61 -15.44
C SER A 444 -20.59 -17.26 -14.08
N LEU A 445 -21.70 -17.52 -13.40
CA LEU A 445 -21.71 -18.02 -12.03
C LEU A 445 -22.66 -19.23 -11.91
N PRO A 446 -22.41 -20.33 -12.66
CA PRO A 446 -23.28 -21.50 -12.65
C PRO A 446 -23.43 -22.07 -11.24
N GLY A 447 -24.64 -22.47 -10.87
CA GLY A 447 -24.97 -23.07 -9.57
C GLY A 447 -24.84 -22.09 -8.38
N LEU A 448 -24.75 -20.78 -8.62
CA LEU A 448 -24.76 -19.79 -7.54
C LEU A 448 -26.16 -19.73 -6.91
N ASN A 449 -26.25 -20.03 -5.60
CA ASN A 449 -27.51 -19.87 -4.87
C ASN A 449 -27.69 -18.40 -4.44
N THR A 450 -28.45 -17.64 -5.22
CA THR A 450 -28.69 -16.21 -5.01
C THR A 450 -29.47 -15.87 -3.73
N ALA A 451 -30.08 -16.85 -3.08
CA ALA A 451 -30.73 -16.68 -1.77
C ALA A 451 -29.70 -16.55 -0.63
N LYS A 452 -28.46 -17.02 -0.82
CA LYS A 452 -27.39 -16.89 0.18
C LYS A 452 -26.86 -15.45 0.22
N SER A 453 -26.64 -14.93 1.43
CA SER A 453 -26.06 -13.60 1.66
C SER A 453 -24.67 -13.43 1.02
N SER A 454 -23.84 -14.50 0.98
CA SER A 454 -22.54 -14.47 0.29
C SER A 454 -22.67 -14.24 -1.22
N ALA A 455 -23.67 -14.84 -1.84
CA ALA A 455 -23.95 -14.64 -3.26
C ALA A 455 -24.48 -13.24 -3.55
N GLN A 456 -25.36 -12.71 -2.71
CA GLN A 456 -25.87 -11.34 -2.82
C GLN A 456 -24.71 -10.32 -2.68
N THR A 457 -23.79 -10.55 -1.73
CA THR A 457 -22.59 -9.75 -1.55
C THR A 457 -21.68 -9.80 -2.79
N LEU A 458 -21.48 -10.98 -3.37
CA LEU A 458 -20.69 -11.11 -4.61
C LEU A 458 -21.31 -10.33 -5.76
N LEU A 459 -22.63 -10.45 -5.98
CA LEU A 459 -23.33 -9.72 -7.04
C LEU A 459 -23.25 -8.20 -6.81
N ALA A 460 -23.45 -7.72 -5.58
CA ALA A 460 -23.30 -6.30 -5.25
C ALA A 460 -21.88 -5.77 -5.49
N ASN A 461 -20.86 -6.60 -5.28
CA ASN A 461 -19.49 -6.22 -5.59
C ASN A 461 -19.23 -6.18 -7.11
N ILE A 462 -19.79 -7.12 -7.87
CA ILE A 462 -19.71 -7.12 -9.34
C ILE A 462 -20.40 -5.86 -9.89
N ASP A 463 -21.61 -5.56 -9.42
CA ASP A 463 -22.35 -4.35 -9.82
C ASP A 463 -21.52 -3.10 -9.57
N TYR A 464 -20.95 -2.94 -8.36
CA TYR A 464 -20.09 -1.79 -8.04
C TYR A 464 -18.85 -1.70 -8.94
N LEU A 465 -18.17 -2.83 -9.18
CA LEU A 465 -16.95 -2.85 -10.00
C LEU A 465 -17.21 -2.65 -11.49
N SER A 466 -18.45 -2.91 -11.94
CA SER A 466 -18.90 -2.73 -13.32
C SER A 466 -19.61 -1.39 -13.58
N ASP A 467 -19.85 -0.59 -12.56
CA ASP A 467 -20.43 0.73 -12.72
C ASP A 467 -19.42 1.73 -13.30
N SER A 468 -19.98 2.69 -14.09
CA SER A 468 -19.22 3.86 -14.53
C SER A 468 -19.61 5.08 -13.68
N TYR A 469 -18.61 5.86 -13.26
CA TYR A 469 -18.88 7.01 -12.38
C TYR A 469 -17.86 8.13 -12.55
N SER A 470 -18.24 9.32 -12.14
CA SER A 470 -17.35 10.49 -12.08
C SER A 470 -16.84 10.70 -10.66
N MET A 471 -15.61 11.19 -10.55
CA MET A 471 -14.98 11.58 -9.29
C MET A 471 -14.60 13.05 -9.33
N VAL A 472 -14.85 13.77 -8.24
CA VAL A 472 -14.38 15.15 -8.04
C VAL A 472 -13.83 15.25 -6.64
N GLY A 473 -12.69 15.94 -6.50
CA GLY A 473 -12.06 16.18 -5.21
C GLY A 473 -11.44 17.57 -5.16
N ILE A 474 -11.48 18.17 -3.98
CA ILE A 474 -10.85 19.46 -3.70
C ILE A 474 -10.00 19.29 -2.43
N ARG A 475 -8.80 19.87 -2.44
CA ARG A 475 -7.92 19.97 -1.28
C ARG A 475 -7.46 21.40 -1.13
N LEU A 476 -7.54 21.91 0.08
CA LEU A 476 -7.01 23.22 0.45
C LEU A 476 -5.97 23.03 1.54
N GLN A 477 -4.85 23.74 1.43
CA GLN A 477 -3.78 23.70 2.42
C GLN A 477 -3.22 25.11 2.62
N GLY A 478 -2.97 25.46 3.87
CA GLY A 478 -2.27 26.67 4.26
C GLY A 478 -0.98 26.30 5.01
N ASP A 479 0.13 26.88 4.61
CA ASP A 479 1.42 26.69 5.29
C ASP A 479 1.90 28.02 5.84
N TYR A 480 2.33 28.03 7.10
CA TYR A 480 2.87 29.18 7.79
C TYR A 480 4.05 28.78 8.68
N PRO A 481 5.22 29.44 8.56
CA PRO A 481 6.36 29.17 9.43
C PRO A 481 6.09 29.69 10.85
N ILE A 482 6.08 28.81 11.83
CA ILE A 482 5.80 29.12 13.24
C ILE A 482 7.06 29.67 13.95
N MET A 483 8.25 29.28 13.50
CA MET A 483 9.51 29.73 14.09
C MET A 483 10.39 30.39 13.04
N LYS A 484 11.13 31.42 13.44
CA LYS A 484 12.25 31.95 12.63
C LYS A 484 13.34 30.87 12.56
N GLN A 485 13.88 30.69 11.39
CA GLN A 485 15.03 29.81 11.19
C GLN A 485 16.19 30.34 12.07
N TYR A 486 16.53 29.62 13.13
CA TYR A 486 17.80 29.82 13.79
C TYR A 486 18.84 29.11 12.93
N ASN A 487 19.73 29.88 12.31
CA ASN A 487 20.98 29.35 11.76
C ASN A 487 21.82 28.90 12.98
N LEU A 488 21.82 27.60 13.24
CA LEU A 488 22.73 26.96 14.18
C LEU A 488 24.01 26.61 13.44
#